data_e560c0683e476a80b224f07a634ed7d2
#
_entry.id   e560c0683e476a80b224f07a634ed7d2
#
_cell.length_a   1.000
_cell.length_b   1.000
_cell.length_c   1.000
_cell.angle_alpha   90.00
_cell.angle_beta   90.00
_cell.angle_gamma   90.00
#
_symmetry.space_group_name_H-M   'P 1'
#
loop_
_entity.id
_entity.type
_entity.pdbx_description
1 polymer ?
#
loop_
_entity_poly.entity_id
_entity_poly.type
_entity_poly.pdbx_seq_one_letter_code
_entity_poly.pdbx_strand_id
1 'polypeptide(L)'
;PIAGFRERKAIISSLLCVDMVMTQHSLDPTENLKKIHEQFENAKIILVIGSNWRKVPGAEYIKKIKGEIVQPPFYEKLSTDNIVHKIFKIYKRGA
;
A
#
# COMPACT_ATOMS: atom_id res chain seq x y z
N PRO A 1 13.75 -4.33 11.27
CA PRO A 1 13.57 -2.91 10.98
C PRO A 1 13.83 -2.04 12.19
N ILE A 2 14.26 -0.82 11.96
CA ILE A 2 14.59 0.13 13.02
C ILE A 2 13.33 0.47 13.84
N ALA A 3 12.21 0.60 13.20
CA ALA A 3 10.93 0.90 13.85
C ALA A 3 10.14 -0.36 14.14
N GLY A 4 9.54 -0.45 15.34
CA GLY A 4 8.64 -1.52 15.71
C GLY A 4 7.31 -1.43 14.98
N PHE A 5 6.49 -2.48 15.09
CA PHE A 5 5.19 -2.55 14.43
C PHE A 5 4.28 -1.35 14.77
N ARG A 6 4.18 -1.02 16.05
CA ARG A 6 3.33 0.10 16.50
C ARG A 6 3.79 1.44 15.94
N GLU A 7 5.11 1.65 15.89
CA GLU A 7 5.68 2.87 15.34
C GLU A 7 5.41 2.98 13.85
N ARG A 8 5.61 1.89 13.09
CA ARG A 8 5.33 1.87 11.66
C ARG A 8 3.86 2.14 11.38
N LYS A 9 2.96 1.54 12.15
CA LYS A 9 1.53 1.77 12.02
C LYS A 9 1.18 3.23 12.28
N ALA A 10 1.76 3.82 13.33
CA ALA A 10 1.51 5.21 13.67
C ALA A 10 1.99 6.16 12.57
N ILE A 11 3.19 5.92 12.02
CA ILE A 11 3.75 6.73 10.94
C ILE A 11 2.84 6.69 9.71
N ILE A 12 2.43 5.50 9.27
CA ILE A 12 1.57 5.35 8.11
C ILE A 12 0.21 6.01 8.36
N SER A 13 -0.35 5.83 9.55
CA SER A 13 -1.65 6.42 9.91
C SER A 13 -1.64 7.94 9.93
N SER A 14 -0.48 8.55 10.11
CA SER A 14 -0.33 10.01 10.14
C SER A 14 -0.30 10.66 8.76
N LEU A 15 -0.18 9.87 7.69
CA LEU A 15 -0.14 10.39 6.34
C LEU A 15 -1.54 10.85 5.90
N LEU A 16 -1.62 12.05 5.31
CA LEU A 16 -2.91 12.61 4.88
C LEU A 16 -3.63 11.77 3.82
N CYS A 17 -2.87 11.03 3.02
CA CYS A 17 -3.45 10.17 1.98
C CYS A 17 -3.93 8.82 2.49
N VAL A 18 -3.74 8.52 3.77
CA VAL A 18 -4.12 7.23 4.36
C VAL A 18 -5.32 7.44 5.28
N ASP A 19 -6.42 6.81 4.94
CA ASP A 19 -7.66 6.89 5.70
C ASP A 19 -7.76 5.80 6.78
N MET A 20 -7.16 4.64 6.51
CA MET A 20 -7.25 3.51 7.43
C MET A 20 -6.03 2.61 7.29
N VAL A 21 -5.58 2.05 8.41
CA VAL A 21 -4.49 1.07 8.44
C VAL A 21 -5.01 -0.22 9.04
N MET A 22 -4.73 -1.33 8.38
CA MET A 22 -5.13 -2.66 8.81
C MET A 22 -3.91 -3.56 8.99
N THR A 23 -3.94 -4.41 10.00
CA THR A 23 -2.92 -5.43 10.18
C THR A 23 -3.18 -6.59 9.22
N GLN A 24 -2.15 -7.01 8.49
CA GLN A 24 -2.20 -8.20 7.63
C GLN A 24 -1.39 -9.31 8.29
N HIS A 25 -2.05 -10.45 8.55
CA HIS A 25 -1.43 -11.56 9.27
C HIS A 25 -0.77 -12.60 8.38
N SER A 26 -0.91 -12.46 7.07
CA SER A 26 -0.29 -13.35 6.09
C SER A 26 0.14 -12.55 4.88
N LEU A 27 0.86 -13.18 3.95
CA LEU A 27 1.24 -12.53 2.69
C LEU A 27 0.02 -12.31 1.77
N ASP A 28 -1.06 -13.03 2.00
CA ASP A 28 -2.27 -12.90 1.19
C ASP A 28 -3.22 -11.89 1.82
N PRO A 29 -3.53 -10.78 1.13
CA PRO A 29 -4.40 -9.73 1.67
C PRO A 29 -5.89 -10.02 1.51
N THR A 30 -6.28 -11.21 1.04
CA THR A 30 -7.68 -11.51 0.69
C THR A 30 -8.65 -11.24 1.83
N GLU A 31 -8.33 -11.62 3.05
CA GLU A 31 -9.23 -11.37 4.19
C GLU A 31 -9.45 -9.89 4.44
N ASN A 32 -8.39 -9.11 4.37
CA ASN A 32 -8.49 -7.65 4.54
C ASN A 32 -9.26 -7.02 3.38
N LEU A 33 -9.05 -7.51 2.16
CA LEU A 33 -9.78 -7.04 0.98
C LEU A 33 -11.28 -7.32 1.11
N LYS A 34 -11.64 -8.50 1.63
CA LYS A 34 -13.06 -8.84 1.90
C LYS A 34 -13.68 -7.87 2.89
N LYS A 35 -12.99 -7.57 3.98
CA LYS A 35 -13.48 -6.63 4.99
C LYS A 35 -13.70 -5.24 4.40
N ILE A 36 -12.75 -4.77 3.59
CA ILE A 36 -12.86 -3.47 2.92
C ILE A 36 -14.03 -3.46 1.94
N HIS A 37 -14.16 -4.51 1.16
CA HIS A 37 -15.24 -4.62 0.17
C HIS A 37 -16.62 -4.66 0.83
N GLU A 38 -16.75 -5.36 1.95
CA GLU A 38 -17.99 -5.38 2.73
C GLU A 38 -18.34 -4.01 3.28
N GLN A 39 -17.35 -3.26 3.72
CA GLN A 39 -17.55 -1.93 4.28
C GLN A 39 -17.88 -0.88 3.20
N PHE A 40 -17.35 -1.04 2.00
CA PHE A 40 -17.52 -0.10 0.90
C PHE A 40 -18.05 -0.84 -0.33
N GLU A 41 -19.26 -1.40 -0.25
CA GLU A 41 -19.84 -2.28 -1.27
C GLU A 41 -19.90 -1.67 -2.66
N ASN A 42 -20.15 -0.37 -2.75
CA ASN A 42 -20.29 0.32 -4.03
C ASN A 42 -18.98 0.91 -4.55
N ALA A 43 -17.89 0.75 -3.82
CA ALA A 43 -16.61 1.29 -4.23
C ALA A 43 -15.86 0.29 -5.11
N LYS A 44 -15.13 0.80 -6.09
CA LYS A 44 -14.20 -0.01 -6.85
C LYS A 44 -12.94 -0.21 -6.01
N ILE A 45 -12.54 -1.45 -5.84
CA ILE A 45 -11.33 -1.78 -5.09
C ILE A 45 -10.14 -1.79 -6.05
N ILE A 46 -9.13 -1.02 -5.73
CA ILE A 46 -7.88 -0.98 -6.49
C ILE A 46 -6.76 -1.45 -5.57
N LEU A 47 -6.16 -2.59 -5.90
CA LEU A 47 -5.03 -3.13 -5.15
C LEU A 47 -3.74 -2.61 -5.76
N VAL A 48 -2.95 -1.89 -4.97
CA VAL A 48 -1.64 -1.41 -5.39
C VAL A 48 -0.58 -2.24 -4.70
N ILE A 49 0.28 -2.87 -5.48
CA ILE A 49 1.32 -3.76 -4.97
C ILE A 49 2.58 -3.60 -5.83
N GLY A 50 3.75 -3.87 -5.26
CA GLY A 50 5.01 -3.70 -5.96
C GLY A 50 5.15 -4.57 -7.21
N SER A 51 5.92 -4.10 -8.18
CA SER A 51 6.12 -4.80 -9.45
C SER A 51 6.96 -6.07 -9.34
N ASN A 52 7.62 -6.30 -8.21
CA ASN A 52 8.43 -7.49 -7.97
C ASN A 52 7.60 -8.76 -7.75
N TRP A 53 6.29 -8.65 -7.63
CA TRP A 53 5.40 -9.79 -7.51
C TRP A 53 5.01 -10.30 -8.89
N ARG A 54 5.40 -11.55 -9.21
CA ARG A 54 4.96 -12.21 -10.45
C ARG A 54 3.52 -12.71 -10.32
N LYS A 55 3.23 -13.34 -9.19
CA LYS A 55 1.89 -13.81 -8.85
C LYS A 55 1.40 -12.97 -7.68
N VAL A 56 0.48 -12.07 -7.96
CA VAL A 56 0.00 -11.13 -6.95
C VAL A 56 -0.91 -11.85 -5.95
N PRO A 57 -0.56 -11.85 -4.66
CA PRO A 57 -1.47 -12.39 -3.64
C PRO A 57 -2.76 -11.60 -3.61
N GLY A 58 -3.89 -12.27 -3.58
CA GLY A 58 -5.20 -11.65 -3.58
C GLY A 58 -5.75 -11.29 -4.96
N ALA A 59 -5.01 -11.56 -6.04
CA ALA A 59 -5.45 -11.25 -7.39
C ALA A 59 -6.76 -11.92 -7.77
N GLU A 60 -6.95 -13.16 -7.35
CA GLU A 60 -8.18 -13.91 -7.64
C GLU A 60 -9.40 -13.23 -7.05
N TYR A 61 -9.29 -12.76 -5.82
CA TYR A 61 -10.39 -12.06 -5.17
C TYR A 61 -10.69 -10.73 -5.86
N ILE A 62 -9.65 -9.98 -6.22
CA ILE A 62 -9.80 -8.71 -6.94
C ILE A 62 -10.52 -8.92 -8.27
N LYS A 63 -10.16 -9.96 -9.02
CA LYS A 63 -10.86 -10.31 -10.27
C LYS A 63 -12.32 -10.68 -10.02
N LYS A 64 -12.58 -11.43 -8.96
CA LYS A 64 -13.93 -11.84 -8.59
C LYS A 64 -14.85 -10.65 -8.33
N ILE A 65 -14.36 -9.62 -7.68
CA ILE A 65 -15.15 -8.41 -7.38
C ILE A 65 -15.01 -7.33 -8.44
N LYS A 66 -14.38 -7.64 -9.57
CA LYS A 66 -14.15 -6.72 -10.69
C LYS A 66 -13.35 -5.48 -10.29
N GLY A 67 -12.42 -5.66 -9.38
CA GLY A 67 -11.47 -4.63 -9.00
C GLY A 67 -10.33 -4.50 -9.99
N GLU A 68 -9.34 -3.71 -9.64
CA GLU A 68 -8.17 -3.44 -10.47
C GLU A 68 -6.90 -3.68 -9.67
N ILE A 69 -5.85 -4.14 -10.34
CA ILE A 69 -4.53 -4.31 -9.74
C ILE A 69 -3.57 -3.36 -10.45
N VAL A 70 -2.88 -2.56 -9.66
CA VAL A 70 -1.87 -1.63 -10.17
C VAL A 70 -0.52 -2.02 -9.57
N GLN A 71 0.46 -2.27 -10.43
CA GLN A 71 1.81 -2.60 -10.02
C GLN A 71 2.76 -1.53 -10.53
N PRO A 72 3.03 -0.48 -9.72
CA PRO A 72 3.98 0.55 -10.11
C PRO A 72 5.35 -0.07 -10.36
N PRO A 73 6.12 0.43 -11.33
CA PRO A 73 7.44 -0.10 -11.60
C PRO A 73 8.37 0.08 -10.40
N PHE A 74 9.19 -0.94 -10.15
CA PHE A 74 10.22 -0.86 -9.12
C PHE A 74 11.48 -0.24 -9.70
N TYR A 75 11.98 0.79 -9.05
CA TYR A 75 13.24 1.42 -9.41
C TYR A 75 14.24 1.24 -8.27
N GLU A 76 15.41 0.66 -8.55
CA GLU A 76 16.47 0.51 -7.55
C GLU A 76 16.87 1.85 -6.93
N LYS A 77 16.79 2.91 -7.73
CA LYS A 77 17.06 4.27 -7.29
C LYS A 77 16.06 4.79 -6.26
N LEU A 78 14.96 4.07 -6.05
CA LEU A 78 13.96 4.38 -5.02
C LEU A 78 14.19 3.53 -3.76
N SER A 79 15.46 3.34 -3.38
CA SER A 79 15.77 2.81 -2.07
C SER A 79 15.24 3.75 -0.98
N THR A 80 15.12 3.27 0.25
CA THR A 80 14.60 4.06 1.36
C THR A 80 15.32 5.41 1.47
N ASP A 81 16.65 5.40 1.37
CA ASP A 81 17.44 6.63 1.45
C ASP A 81 17.14 7.59 0.30
N ASN A 82 17.02 7.06 -0.90
CA ASN A 82 16.68 7.88 -2.08
C ASN A 82 15.28 8.45 -2.01
N ILE A 83 14.32 7.70 -1.50
CA ILE A 83 12.95 8.17 -1.31
C ILE A 83 12.91 9.31 -0.30
N VAL A 84 13.55 9.15 0.85
CA VAL A 84 13.63 10.18 1.87
C VAL A 84 14.29 11.44 1.33
N HIS A 85 15.39 11.29 0.59
CA HIS A 85 16.10 12.42 0.00
C HIS A 85 15.23 13.17 -1.02
N LYS A 86 14.49 12.46 -1.86
CA LYS A 86 13.58 13.07 -2.85
C LYS A 86 12.42 13.80 -2.18
N ILE A 87 11.83 13.22 -1.15
CA ILE A 87 10.76 13.84 -0.38
C ILE A 87 11.25 15.14 0.24
N PHE A 88 12.45 15.13 0.81
CA PHE A 88 13.04 16.31 1.40
C PHE A 88 13.25 17.43 0.39
N LYS A 89 13.73 17.10 -0.82
CA LYS A 89 13.90 18.08 -1.89
C LYS A 89 12.59 18.69 -2.33
N ILE A 90 11.55 17.89 -2.50
CA ILE A 90 10.22 18.36 -2.88
C ILE A 90 9.66 19.29 -1.81
N TYR A 91 9.76 18.91 -0.56
CA TYR A 91 9.29 19.73 0.56
C TYR A 91 10.01 21.07 0.62
N LYS A 92 11.33 21.06 0.45
CA LYS A 92 12.13 22.28 0.47
C LYS A 92 11.78 23.24 -0.66
N ARG A 93 11.41 22.71 -1.84
CA ARG A 93 10.94 23.53 -2.98
C ARG A 93 9.54 24.08 -2.74
N GLY A 94 8.70 23.34 -2.04
CA GLY A 94 7.34 23.76 -1.73
C GLY A 94 7.24 24.77 -0.58
N ALA A 95 8.31 24.92 0.16
CA ALA A 95 8.40 25.91 1.22
C ALA A 95 8.85 27.29 0.66
#